data_8d956f745eafce9640dbeb962dc85779
#
_entry.id   8d956f745eafce9640dbeb962dc85779
#
_cell.length_a   1.000
_cell.length_b   1.000
_cell.length_c   1.000
_cell.angle_alpha   90.00
_cell.angle_beta   90.00
_cell.angle_gamma   90.00
#
_symmetry.space_group_name_H-M   'P 1'
#
loop_
_entity.id
_entity.type
_entity.pdbx_description
1 polymer ?
#
loop_
_entity_poly.entity_id
_entity_poly.type
_entity_poly.pdbx_seq_one_letter_code
_entity_poly.pdbx_strand_id
1 'polypeptide(L)'
;MQAFCAKYPDNIIHHEAVSFDRAFATMEKADVLLNLSNTLDNMVPSKIFDYFSIGKPVVNVQKIKNCPSREYFDRYPLSFTFEDFAPNNYDLKNFLHNAKNKTVNFETVSTLFKDATIEFAAATVEKVLTDIFNDK
;
A
#
# COMPACT_ATOMS: atom_id res chain seq x y z
N MET A 1 9.24 0.28 -19.15
CA MET A 1 9.86 -0.69 -18.23
C MET A 1 11.11 -1.32 -18.85
N GLN A 2 11.04 -1.97 -20.02
CA GLN A 2 12.17 -2.65 -20.68
C GLN A 2 13.42 -1.76 -20.84
N ALA A 3 13.28 -0.49 -21.22
CA ALA A 3 14.40 0.43 -21.38
C ALA A 3 15.15 0.70 -20.05
N PHE A 4 14.45 0.71 -18.92
CA PHE A 4 15.08 0.87 -17.60
C PHE A 4 15.82 -0.40 -17.15
N CYS A 5 15.25 -1.59 -17.41
CA CYS A 5 15.93 -2.85 -17.13
C CYS A 5 17.21 -2.97 -17.95
N ALA A 6 17.18 -2.57 -19.23
CA ALA A 6 18.36 -2.55 -20.07
C ALA A 6 19.44 -1.56 -19.61
N LYS A 7 19.02 -0.43 -19.01
CA LYS A 7 19.95 0.59 -18.50
C LYS A 7 20.60 0.20 -17.15
N TYR A 8 19.88 -0.56 -16.34
CA TYR A 8 20.31 -0.94 -14.99
C TYR A 8 20.11 -2.45 -14.74
N PRO A 9 20.77 -3.33 -15.51
CA PRO A 9 20.51 -4.78 -15.48
C PRO A 9 20.80 -5.44 -14.15
N ASP A 10 21.76 -4.92 -13.40
CA ASP A 10 22.15 -5.47 -12.10
C ASP A 10 21.24 -4.98 -10.94
N ASN A 11 20.40 -3.96 -11.20
CA ASN A 11 19.60 -3.32 -10.16
C ASN A 11 18.11 -3.49 -10.38
N ILE A 12 17.67 -3.73 -11.62
CA ILE A 12 16.24 -3.82 -11.97
C ILE A 12 15.98 -5.13 -12.68
N ILE A 13 15.21 -5.98 -12.02
CA ILE A 13 14.75 -7.26 -12.57
C ILE A 13 13.28 -7.12 -12.91
N HIS A 14 12.92 -7.33 -14.18
CA HIS A 14 11.53 -7.38 -14.62
C HIS A 14 11.07 -8.83 -14.68
N HIS A 15 9.98 -9.10 -13.98
CA HIS A 15 9.28 -10.38 -14.08
C HIS A 15 8.03 -10.22 -14.93
N GLU A 16 7.71 -11.22 -15.73
CA GLU A 16 6.42 -11.30 -16.42
C GLU A 16 5.27 -11.49 -15.43
N ALA A 17 4.04 -11.39 -15.92
CA ALA A 17 2.86 -11.61 -15.10
C ALA A 17 2.89 -13.00 -14.45
N VAL A 18 2.64 -13.06 -13.17
CA VAL A 18 2.59 -14.29 -12.36
C VAL A 18 1.24 -14.39 -11.65
N SER A 19 0.93 -15.57 -11.09
CA SER A 19 -0.25 -15.74 -10.26
C SER A 19 -0.19 -14.83 -9.03
N PHE A 20 -1.36 -14.55 -8.44
CA PHE A 20 -1.49 -13.77 -7.21
C PHE A 20 -0.60 -14.34 -6.09
N ASP A 21 -0.70 -15.64 -5.83
CA ASP A 21 0.07 -16.30 -4.75
C ASP A 21 1.57 -16.13 -4.91
N ARG A 22 2.07 -16.24 -6.16
CA ARG A 22 3.48 -16.03 -6.45
C ARG A 22 3.90 -14.58 -6.28
N ALA A 23 3.05 -13.64 -6.69
CA ALA A 23 3.30 -12.21 -6.47
C ALA A 23 3.33 -11.89 -4.97
N PHE A 24 2.37 -12.42 -4.21
CA PHE A 24 2.27 -12.23 -2.77
C PHE A 24 3.51 -12.80 -2.04
N ALA A 25 3.89 -14.04 -2.34
CA ALA A 25 5.10 -14.65 -1.79
C ALA A 25 6.40 -13.90 -2.15
N THR A 26 6.41 -13.19 -3.28
CA THR A 26 7.53 -12.33 -3.66
C THR A 26 7.56 -11.05 -2.83
N MET A 27 6.40 -10.44 -2.59
CA MET A 27 6.27 -9.26 -1.73
C MET A 27 6.65 -9.56 -0.27
N GLU A 28 6.29 -10.73 0.26
CA GLU A 28 6.69 -11.18 1.61
C GLU A 28 8.21 -11.27 1.80
N LYS A 29 8.95 -11.59 0.74
CA LYS A 29 10.42 -11.69 0.76
C LYS A 29 11.11 -10.36 0.57
N ALA A 30 10.39 -9.32 0.16
CA ALA A 30 10.97 -8.00 -0.03
C ALA A 30 11.31 -7.34 1.31
N ASP A 31 12.34 -6.52 1.33
CA ASP A 31 12.68 -5.66 2.48
C ASP A 31 11.78 -4.43 2.54
N VAL A 32 11.39 -3.90 1.37
CA VAL A 32 10.57 -2.70 1.21
C VAL A 32 9.66 -2.87 0.00
N LEU A 33 8.42 -2.45 0.10
CA LEU A 33 7.47 -2.41 -1.00
C LEU A 33 7.39 -0.99 -1.58
N LEU A 34 7.26 -0.88 -2.90
CA LEU A 34 7.14 0.40 -3.58
C LEU A 34 5.74 0.54 -4.20
N ASN A 35 5.02 1.57 -3.78
CA ASN A 35 3.76 1.98 -4.40
C ASN A 35 3.98 3.18 -5.31
N LEU A 36 3.52 3.07 -6.54
CA LEU A 36 3.43 4.18 -7.47
C LEU A 36 1.96 4.59 -7.56
N SER A 37 1.59 5.70 -6.92
CA SER A 37 0.20 6.19 -6.94
C SER A 37 -0.30 6.39 -8.36
N ASN A 38 -1.58 6.16 -8.56
CA ASN A 38 -2.25 6.55 -9.81
C ASN A 38 -2.43 8.09 -9.88
N THR A 39 -2.98 8.56 -10.99
CA THR A 39 -3.28 9.98 -11.22
C THR A 39 -4.77 10.29 -11.08
N LEU A 40 -5.58 9.34 -10.55
CA LEU A 40 -7.00 9.52 -10.31
C LEU A 40 -7.21 10.04 -8.89
N ASP A 41 -7.97 11.10 -8.75
CA ASP A 41 -8.26 11.77 -7.48
C ASP A 41 -9.49 11.22 -6.74
N ASN A 42 -10.16 10.24 -7.32
CA ASN A 42 -11.37 9.62 -6.78
C ASN A 42 -11.25 8.09 -6.57
N MET A 43 -10.05 7.53 -6.63
CA MET A 43 -9.84 6.08 -6.52
C MET A 43 -8.70 5.73 -5.58
N VAL A 44 -9.00 4.90 -4.60
CA VAL A 44 -8.01 4.22 -3.75
C VAL A 44 -7.75 2.84 -4.32
N PRO A 45 -6.52 2.52 -4.76
CA PRO A 45 -6.22 1.18 -5.24
C PRO A 45 -6.26 0.16 -4.11
N SER A 46 -7.03 -0.92 -4.26
CA SER A 46 -7.12 -2.00 -3.25
C SER A 46 -5.78 -2.63 -2.92
N LYS A 47 -4.83 -2.62 -3.86
CA LYS A 47 -3.50 -3.20 -3.69
C LYS A 47 -2.69 -2.62 -2.52
N ILE A 48 -2.98 -1.41 -2.07
CA ILE A 48 -2.30 -0.85 -0.89
C ILE A 48 -2.60 -1.67 0.37
N PHE A 49 -3.80 -2.27 0.47
CA PHE A 49 -4.16 -3.11 1.61
C PHE A 49 -3.43 -4.46 1.59
N ASP A 50 -3.13 -5.00 0.39
CA ASP A 50 -2.23 -6.16 0.26
C ASP A 50 -0.84 -5.82 0.83
N TYR A 51 -0.30 -4.63 0.51
CA TYR A 51 1.00 -4.19 1.02
C TYR A 51 0.99 -4.03 2.55
N PHE A 52 -0.06 -3.44 3.09
CA PHE A 52 -0.18 -3.24 4.53
C PHE A 52 -0.36 -4.58 5.27
N SER A 53 -1.12 -5.53 4.71
CA SER A 53 -1.35 -6.84 5.31
C SER A 53 -0.06 -7.66 5.44
N ILE A 54 0.89 -7.47 4.52
CA ILE A 54 2.22 -8.10 4.59
C ILE A 54 3.05 -7.53 5.74
N GLY A 55 2.76 -6.31 6.19
CA GLY A 55 3.44 -5.70 7.32
C GLY A 55 4.82 -5.14 7.03
N LYS A 56 5.25 -5.07 5.77
CA LYS A 56 6.56 -4.54 5.36
C LYS A 56 6.58 -3.02 5.27
N PRO A 57 7.76 -2.38 5.35
CA PRO A 57 7.90 -0.98 5.02
C PRO A 57 7.42 -0.68 3.59
N VAL A 58 6.68 0.41 3.41
CA VAL A 58 6.16 0.83 2.11
C VAL A 58 6.63 2.24 1.78
N VAL A 59 7.25 2.39 0.63
CA VAL A 59 7.55 3.70 0.04
C VAL A 59 6.46 4.03 -0.96
N ASN A 60 5.77 5.15 -0.76
CA ASN A 60 4.72 5.63 -1.64
C ASN A 60 5.19 6.84 -2.44
N VAL A 61 5.11 6.75 -3.76
CA VAL A 61 5.36 7.88 -4.69
C VAL A 61 4.04 8.50 -5.06
N GLN A 62 3.73 9.66 -4.48
CA GLN A 62 2.51 10.38 -4.74
C GLN A 62 2.64 11.25 -5.98
N LYS A 63 1.76 11.06 -6.96
CA LYS A 63 1.80 11.76 -8.26
C LYS A 63 0.88 12.96 -8.35
N ILE A 64 -0.13 13.06 -7.50
CA ILE A 64 -1.11 14.15 -7.49
C ILE A 64 -1.27 14.69 -6.07
N LYS A 65 -1.52 16.00 -5.96
CA LYS A 65 -1.62 16.69 -4.66
C LYS A 65 -2.72 16.10 -3.78
N ASN A 66 -3.90 15.86 -4.33
CA ASN A 66 -5.06 15.33 -3.60
C ASN A 66 -5.20 13.82 -3.82
N CYS A 67 -4.16 13.06 -3.49
CA CYS A 67 -4.19 11.61 -3.66
C CYS A 67 -5.06 10.96 -2.57
N PRO A 68 -6.16 10.26 -2.94
CA PRO A 68 -7.06 9.63 -1.95
C PRO A 68 -6.37 8.57 -1.09
N SER A 69 -5.31 7.96 -1.58
CA SER A 69 -4.55 6.95 -0.83
C SER A 69 -3.68 7.55 0.28
N ARG A 70 -3.46 8.88 0.29
CA ARG A 70 -2.52 9.53 1.20
C ARG A 70 -2.86 9.24 2.67
N GLU A 71 -4.11 9.36 3.05
CA GLU A 71 -4.57 9.13 4.42
C GLU A 71 -4.29 7.72 4.93
N TYR A 72 -4.32 6.71 4.04
CA TYR A 72 -4.02 5.33 4.38
C TYR A 72 -2.53 5.13 4.65
N PHE A 73 -1.68 5.76 3.83
CA PHE A 73 -0.22 5.74 4.08
C PHE A 73 0.14 6.50 5.35
N ASP A 74 -0.50 7.63 5.65
CA ASP A 74 -0.24 8.39 6.88
C ASP A 74 -0.65 7.61 8.15
N ARG A 75 -1.62 6.71 8.04
CA ARG A 75 -2.03 5.79 9.14
C ARG A 75 -1.09 4.59 9.29
N TYR A 76 -0.39 4.17 8.22
CA TYR A 76 0.45 2.99 8.26
C TYR A 76 1.82 3.29 8.87
N PRO A 77 2.22 2.65 10.01
CA PRO A 77 3.41 3.06 10.78
C PRO A 77 4.74 2.94 10.06
N LEU A 78 4.83 2.04 9.07
CA LEU A 78 6.04 1.81 8.28
C LEU A 78 5.90 2.32 6.85
N SER A 79 5.32 3.52 6.67
CA SER A 79 5.24 4.18 5.38
C SER A 79 6.13 5.41 5.29
N PHE A 80 6.57 5.69 4.08
CA PHE A 80 7.19 6.94 3.70
C PHE A 80 6.57 7.42 2.40
N THR A 81 5.95 8.60 2.41
CA THR A 81 5.38 9.20 1.21
C THR A 81 6.17 10.43 0.81
N PHE A 82 6.53 10.51 -0.46
CA PHE A 82 7.04 11.74 -1.05
C PHE A 82 6.20 12.15 -2.24
N GLU A 83 6.01 13.45 -2.33
CA GLU A 83 5.37 14.08 -3.47
C GLU A 83 6.44 14.33 -4.52
N ASP A 84 6.15 13.86 -5.70
CA ASP A 84 6.76 14.17 -6.97
C ASP A 84 8.26 14.53 -7.04
N PHE A 85 8.94 13.77 -7.88
CA PHE A 85 10.09 14.06 -8.78
C PHE A 85 11.37 14.68 -8.21
N ALA A 86 11.40 15.17 -7.00
CA ALA A 86 12.62 15.52 -6.28
C ALA A 86 12.56 14.97 -4.85
N PRO A 87 12.69 13.64 -4.67
CA PRO A 87 12.71 13.07 -3.33
C PRO A 87 13.88 13.71 -2.57
N ASN A 88 13.62 14.15 -1.34
CA ASN A 88 14.68 14.41 -0.40
C ASN A 88 15.39 13.06 -0.13
N ASN A 89 16.48 12.82 -0.83
CA ASN A 89 17.21 11.56 -0.77
C ASN A 89 17.72 11.25 0.65
N TYR A 90 17.88 12.28 1.47
CA TYR A 90 18.26 12.11 2.87
C TYR A 90 17.14 11.48 3.69
N ASP A 91 15.93 11.99 3.58
CA ASP A 91 14.78 11.47 4.33
C ASP A 91 14.42 10.04 3.91
N LEU A 92 14.47 9.74 2.62
CA LEU A 92 14.29 8.38 2.13
C LEU A 92 15.36 7.43 2.65
N LYS A 93 16.64 7.83 2.63
CA LYS A 93 17.73 7.04 3.19
C LYS A 93 17.53 6.75 4.66
N ASN A 94 17.18 7.75 5.44
CA ASN A 94 16.91 7.61 6.86
C ASN A 94 15.72 6.68 7.11
N PHE A 95 14.62 6.84 6.34
CA PHE A 95 13.49 5.94 6.43
C PHE A 95 13.91 4.49 6.18
N LEU A 96 14.58 4.22 5.06
CA LEU A 96 15.01 2.87 4.69
C LEU A 96 15.94 2.24 5.75
N HIS A 97 16.88 3.04 6.28
CA HIS A 97 17.77 2.58 7.34
C HIS A 97 17.01 2.22 8.62
N ASN A 98 16.07 3.07 9.03
CA ASN A 98 15.29 2.89 10.25
C ASN A 98 14.19 1.83 10.13
N ALA A 99 13.70 1.57 8.93
CA ALA A 99 12.66 0.60 8.64
C ALA A 99 13.21 -0.82 8.39
N LYS A 100 14.53 -0.95 8.18
CA LYS A 100 15.18 -2.23 7.93
C LYS A 100 14.84 -3.25 9.03
N ASN A 101 14.41 -4.44 8.62
CA ASN A 101 14.01 -5.55 9.49
C ASN A 101 12.81 -5.26 10.42
N LYS A 102 12.09 -4.15 10.22
CA LYS A 102 10.87 -3.89 10.94
C LYS A 102 9.67 -4.45 10.20
N THR A 103 8.70 -4.88 10.97
CA THR A 103 7.40 -5.35 10.46
C THR A 103 6.29 -4.84 11.37
N VAL A 104 5.10 -4.65 10.81
CA VAL A 104 3.86 -4.41 11.55
C VAL A 104 3.10 -5.74 11.56
N ASN A 105 2.64 -6.19 12.71
CA ASN A 105 1.85 -7.41 12.78
C ASN A 105 0.44 -7.21 12.18
N PHE A 106 -0.16 -8.30 11.71
CA PHE A 106 -1.47 -8.26 11.05
C PHE A 106 -2.59 -7.74 11.96
N GLU A 107 -2.56 -8.02 13.24
CA GLU A 107 -3.55 -7.55 14.22
C GLU A 107 -3.55 -6.01 14.30
N THR A 108 -2.37 -5.40 14.34
CA THR A 108 -2.24 -3.94 14.29
C THR A 108 -2.79 -3.39 12.98
N VAL A 109 -2.46 -4.00 11.85
CA VAL A 109 -2.92 -3.57 10.52
C VAL A 109 -4.45 -3.67 10.42
N SER A 110 -5.04 -4.79 10.81
CA SER A 110 -6.51 -4.98 10.77
C SER A 110 -7.24 -4.02 11.71
N THR A 111 -6.64 -3.65 12.83
CA THR A 111 -7.19 -2.62 13.72
C THR A 111 -7.14 -1.22 13.09
N LEU A 112 -6.01 -0.85 12.47
CA LEU A 112 -5.83 0.44 11.80
C LEU A 112 -6.76 0.62 10.61
N PHE A 113 -7.03 -0.45 9.87
CA PHE A 113 -7.82 -0.45 8.63
C PHE A 113 -9.07 -1.32 8.74
N LYS A 114 -9.70 -1.34 9.92
CA LYS A 114 -10.93 -2.11 10.15
C LYS A 114 -12.05 -1.78 9.16
N ASP A 115 -12.09 -0.53 8.69
CA ASP A 115 -13.01 -0.01 7.69
C ASP A 115 -12.81 -0.62 6.28
N ALA A 116 -11.66 -1.26 6.05
CA ALA A 116 -11.35 -1.98 4.81
C ALA A 116 -11.50 -3.51 4.95
N THR A 117 -12.05 -4.00 6.06
CA THR A 117 -12.25 -5.44 6.28
C THR A 117 -13.61 -5.92 5.77
N ILE A 118 -13.70 -7.21 5.46
CA ILE A 118 -14.96 -7.85 5.02
C ILE A 118 -16.01 -7.78 6.13
N GLU A 119 -15.61 -7.95 7.38
CA GLU A 119 -16.49 -7.89 8.55
C GLU A 119 -17.14 -6.52 8.70
N PHE A 120 -16.37 -5.45 8.49
CA PHE A 120 -16.90 -4.09 8.53
C PHE A 120 -17.89 -3.83 7.37
N ALA A 121 -17.55 -4.27 6.17
CA ALA A 121 -18.42 -4.15 5.01
C ALA A 121 -19.73 -4.92 5.23
N ALA A 122 -19.66 -6.16 5.72
CA ALA A 122 -20.82 -6.99 6.02
C ALA A 122 -21.71 -6.34 7.08
N ALA A 123 -21.16 -5.88 8.19
CA ALA A 123 -21.90 -5.20 9.25
C ALA A 123 -22.56 -3.89 8.76
N THR A 124 -21.88 -3.17 7.86
CA THR A 124 -22.44 -1.95 7.26
C THR A 124 -23.66 -2.27 6.38
N VAL A 125 -23.56 -3.30 5.55
CA VAL A 125 -24.69 -3.76 4.69
C VAL A 125 -25.85 -4.25 5.56
N GLU A 126 -25.59 -5.06 6.58
CA GLU A 126 -26.61 -5.56 7.51
C GLU A 126 -27.35 -4.43 8.20
N LYS A 127 -26.61 -3.41 8.67
CA LYS A 127 -27.22 -2.21 9.28
C LYS A 127 -28.16 -1.49 8.29
N VAL A 128 -27.69 -1.21 7.08
CA VAL A 128 -28.49 -0.52 6.06
C VAL A 128 -29.77 -1.31 5.74
N LEU A 129 -29.67 -2.63 5.59
CA LEU A 129 -30.84 -3.48 5.36
C LEU A 129 -31.81 -3.42 6.53
N THR A 130 -31.31 -3.51 7.76
CA THR A 130 -32.14 -3.44 8.96
C THR A 130 -32.91 -2.11 9.05
N ASP A 131 -32.22 -0.98 8.78
CA ASP A 131 -32.82 0.34 8.78
C ASP A 131 -33.96 0.44 7.72
N ILE A 132 -33.71 -0.05 6.51
CA ILE A 132 -34.72 -0.06 5.42
C ILE A 132 -35.94 -0.90 5.78
N PHE A 133 -35.79 -2.03 6.48
CA PHE A 133 -36.92 -2.91 6.82
C PHE A 133 -37.66 -2.49 8.09
N ASN A 134 -37.02 -1.72 8.98
CA ASN A 134 -37.64 -1.22 10.21
C ASN A 134 -38.42 0.10 10.00
N ASP A 135 -38.16 0.85 8.93
CA ASP A 135 -38.86 2.09 8.55
C ASP A 135 -40.21 1.84 7.85
N LYS A 136 -40.74 0.61 7.90
CA LYS A 136 -42.09 0.22 7.42
C LYS A 136 -43.01 -0.11 8.56
#